data_3b5ab20670ae48006b8f3b60a898c963
#
_entry.id   3b5ab20670ae48006b8f3b60a898c963
#
_cell.length_a   1.000
_cell.length_b   1.000
_cell.length_c   1.000
_cell.angle_alpha   90.00
_cell.angle_beta   90.00
_cell.angle_gamma   90.00
#
_symmetry.space_group_name_H-M   'P 1'
#
loop_
_entity.id
_entity.type
_entity.pdbx_description
1 polymer ?
#
loop_
_entity_poly.entity_id
_entity_poly.type
_entity_poly.pdbx_seq_one_letter_code
_entity_poly.pdbx_strand_id
1 'polypeptide(L)'
;MPLYTLWRTGTRREIAFALIHCTGGDILITTVTLAAATALARVSAGAPSAGAWFFTAIALGAAYTVFSEWLNVEIRRSWSYAASMPVVPFLGTGLTPLLHWLMVPGLALAVIGYRYRRAHRLMHRGGPT
;
A
#
# COMPACT_ATOMS: atom_id res chain seq x y z
N MET A 1 -20.07 1.43 -5.78
CA MET A 1 -20.11 1.42 -7.26
C MET A 1 -18.75 0.95 -7.77
N PRO A 2 -18.67 0.13 -8.81
CA PRO A 2 -17.39 -0.29 -9.36
C PRO A 2 -16.65 0.92 -9.94
N LEU A 3 -15.41 1.14 -9.47
CA LEU A 3 -14.58 2.30 -9.84
C LEU A 3 -13.77 2.05 -11.12
N TYR A 4 -13.64 0.80 -11.54
CA TYR A 4 -13.06 0.41 -12.82
C TYR A 4 -14.13 -0.21 -13.72
N THR A 5 -14.03 0.02 -15.02
CA THR A 5 -14.99 -0.50 -16.01
C THR A 5 -15.03 -2.02 -16.05
N LEU A 6 -13.91 -2.69 -15.75
CA LEU A 6 -13.78 -4.14 -15.72
C LEU A 6 -14.86 -4.83 -14.86
N TRP A 7 -15.26 -4.23 -13.75
CA TRP A 7 -16.29 -4.79 -12.85
C TRP A 7 -17.69 -4.83 -13.48
N ARG A 8 -17.93 -4.03 -14.51
CA ARG A 8 -19.22 -3.93 -15.21
C ARG A 8 -19.27 -4.73 -16.49
N THR A 9 -18.15 -4.87 -17.19
CA THR A 9 -18.06 -5.44 -18.53
C THR A 9 -17.22 -6.70 -18.61
N GLY A 10 -16.41 -7.00 -17.58
CA GLY A 10 -15.52 -8.14 -17.57
C GLY A 10 -16.21 -9.45 -17.25
N THR A 11 -15.69 -10.53 -17.80
CA THR A 11 -16.08 -11.89 -17.47
C THR A 11 -15.59 -12.27 -16.07
N ARG A 12 -16.18 -13.33 -15.47
CA ARG A 12 -15.73 -13.84 -14.16
C ARG A 12 -14.25 -14.22 -14.15
N ARG A 13 -13.73 -14.74 -15.27
CA ARG A 13 -12.31 -15.12 -15.42
C ARG A 13 -11.39 -13.90 -15.41
N GLU A 14 -11.77 -12.86 -16.12
CA GLU A 14 -11.00 -11.60 -16.15
C GLU A 14 -11.01 -10.91 -14.79
N ILE A 15 -12.15 -10.89 -14.11
CA ILE A 15 -12.26 -10.35 -12.75
C ILE A 15 -11.40 -11.15 -11.76
N ALA A 16 -11.46 -12.49 -11.80
CA ALA A 16 -10.64 -13.34 -10.95
C ALA A 16 -9.15 -13.16 -11.22
N PHE A 17 -8.75 -13.09 -12.49
CA PHE A 17 -7.37 -12.81 -12.88
C PHE A 17 -6.91 -11.45 -12.34
N ALA A 18 -7.71 -10.40 -12.52
CA ALA A 18 -7.40 -9.06 -12.02
C ALA A 18 -7.22 -9.04 -10.50
N LEU A 19 -8.11 -9.72 -9.74
CA LEU A 19 -8.00 -9.82 -8.29
C LEU A 19 -6.70 -10.50 -7.85
N ILE A 20 -6.36 -11.65 -8.44
CA ILE A 20 -5.14 -12.39 -8.12
C ILE A 20 -3.90 -11.57 -8.49
N HIS A 21 -3.92 -10.96 -9.66
CA HIS A 21 -2.80 -10.15 -10.15
C HIS A 21 -2.57 -8.91 -9.29
N CYS A 22 -3.63 -8.17 -8.96
CA CYS A 22 -3.53 -6.99 -8.11
C CYS A 22 -3.08 -7.36 -6.69
N THR A 23 -3.67 -8.40 -6.08
CA THR A 23 -3.26 -8.85 -4.74
C THR A 23 -1.79 -9.31 -4.72
N GLY A 24 -1.37 -10.08 -5.73
CA GLY A 24 0.03 -10.50 -5.87
C GLY A 24 0.97 -9.30 -6.06
N GLY A 25 0.54 -8.33 -6.86
CA GLY A 25 1.25 -7.05 -7.05
C GLY A 25 1.40 -6.28 -5.74
N ASP A 26 0.33 -6.13 -4.97
CA ASP A 26 0.34 -5.43 -3.69
C ASP A 26 1.29 -6.08 -2.67
N ILE A 27 1.30 -7.43 -2.59
CA ILE A 27 2.25 -8.17 -1.74
C ILE A 27 3.69 -7.92 -2.18
N LEU A 28 3.96 -7.98 -3.48
CA LEU A 28 5.30 -7.75 -4.02
C LEU A 28 5.76 -6.32 -3.74
N ILE A 29 4.93 -5.32 -4.04
CA ILE A 29 5.24 -3.90 -3.82
C ILE A 29 5.51 -3.64 -2.33
N THR A 30 4.63 -4.15 -1.45
CA THR A 30 4.81 -4.01 0.01
C THR A 30 6.15 -4.61 0.45
N THR A 31 6.48 -5.82 -0.01
CA THR A 31 7.74 -6.48 0.34
C THR A 31 8.95 -5.69 -0.14
N VAL A 32 8.93 -5.22 -1.38
CA VAL A 32 10.04 -4.45 -1.98
C VAL A 32 10.21 -3.10 -1.29
N THR A 33 9.12 -2.38 -1.02
CA THR A 33 9.18 -1.06 -0.37
C THR A 33 9.67 -1.16 1.08
N LEU A 34 9.26 -2.19 1.83
CA LEU A 34 9.76 -2.45 3.17
C LEU A 34 11.25 -2.84 3.16
N ALA A 35 11.67 -3.67 2.21
CA ALA A 35 13.08 -4.02 2.04
C ALA A 35 13.93 -2.80 1.68
N ALA A 36 13.46 -1.96 0.75
CA ALA A 36 14.13 -0.73 0.35
C ALA A 36 14.22 0.27 1.51
N ALA A 37 13.14 0.49 2.25
CA ALA A 37 13.13 1.35 3.44
C ALA A 37 14.12 0.83 4.50
N THR A 38 14.21 -0.49 4.69
CA THR A 38 15.17 -1.12 5.60
C THR A 38 16.62 -0.93 5.13
N ALA A 39 16.87 -1.09 3.84
CA ALA A 39 18.20 -0.87 3.26
C ALA A 39 18.64 0.60 3.40
N LEU A 40 17.76 1.54 3.07
CA LEU A 40 18.01 2.97 3.23
C LEU A 40 18.27 3.34 4.70
N ALA A 41 17.51 2.75 5.62
CA ALA A 41 17.69 2.94 7.04
C ALA A 41 19.08 2.50 7.54
N ARG A 42 19.62 1.42 6.97
CA ARG A 42 20.96 0.88 7.35
C ARG A 42 22.13 1.72 6.82
N VAL A 43 21.96 2.40 5.68
CA VAL A 43 23.02 3.22 5.09
C VAL A 43 22.98 4.66 5.58
N SER A 44 21.91 5.08 6.23
CA SER A 44 21.80 6.41 6.85
C SER A 44 22.66 6.48 8.11
N ALA A 45 23.42 7.56 8.27
CA ALA A 45 24.28 7.79 9.42
C ALA A 45 23.46 8.10 10.70
N GLY A 46 22.86 7.10 11.28
CA GLY A 46 22.03 7.16 12.47
C GLY A 46 20.86 6.20 12.34
N ALA A 47 20.49 5.51 13.42
CA ALA A 47 19.33 4.63 13.42
C ALA A 47 18.07 5.48 13.16
N PRO A 48 17.37 5.28 12.03
CA PRO A 48 16.16 6.04 11.75
C PRO A 48 15.10 5.71 12.80
N SER A 49 14.33 6.70 13.21
CA SER A 49 13.17 6.43 14.05
C SER A 49 12.21 5.48 13.32
N ALA A 50 11.47 4.66 14.08
CA ALA A 50 10.46 3.78 13.49
C ALA A 50 9.45 4.55 12.61
N GLY A 51 9.17 5.82 12.97
CA GLY A 51 8.32 6.69 12.15
C GLY A 51 8.95 7.07 10.81
N ALA A 52 10.24 7.39 10.78
CA ALA A 52 10.94 7.72 9.54
C ALA A 52 11.01 6.52 8.59
N TRP A 53 11.35 5.34 9.11
CA TRP A 53 11.33 4.09 8.34
C TRP A 53 9.97 3.81 7.72
N PHE A 54 8.93 3.96 8.53
CA PHE A 54 7.56 3.76 8.11
C PHE A 54 7.10 4.76 7.03
N PHE A 55 7.39 6.06 7.25
CA PHE A 55 7.08 7.10 6.27
C PHE A 55 7.78 6.82 4.93
N THR A 56 9.03 6.39 4.96
CA THR A 56 9.78 6.03 3.75
C THR A 56 9.11 4.87 3.00
N ALA A 57 8.69 3.82 3.70
CA ALA A 57 8.00 2.69 3.07
C ALA A 57 6.68 3.10 2.41
N ILE A 58 5.87 3.92 3.08
CA ILE A 58 4.61 4.45 2.52
C ILE A 58 4.88 5.36 1.32
N ALA A 59 5.86 6.26 1.41
CA ALA A 59 6.19 7.18 0.32
C ALA A 59 6.64 6.42 -0.93
N LEU A 60 7.48 5.39 -0.77
CA LEU A 60 7.91 4.52 -1.88
C LEU A 60 6.71 3.76 -2.49
N GLY A 61 5.82 3.22 -1.68
CA GLY A 61 4.63 2.53 -2.14
C GLY A 61 3.66 3.45 -2.88
N ALA A 62 3.42 4.65 -2.35
CA ALA A 62 2.60 5.66 -3.00
C ALA A 62 3.19 6.12 -4.34
N ALA A 63 4.51 6.37 -4.39
CA ALA A 63 5.20 6.73 -5.62
C ALA A 63 5.11 5.63 -6.68
N TYR A 64 5.29 4.37 -6.27
CA TYR A 64 5.11 3.23 -7.18
C TYR A 64 3.66 3.12 -7.66
N THR A 65 2.67 3.33 -6.79
CA THR A 65 1.26 3.29 -7.18
C THR A 65 0.94 4.33 -8.25
N VAL A 66 1.40 5.57 -8.07
CA VAL A 66 1.25 6.63 -9.09
C VAL A 66 1.88 6.20 -10.42
N PHE A 67 3.11 5.69 -10.38
CA PHE A 67 3.80 5.20 -11.56
C PHE A 67 3.06 4.04 -12.23
N SER A 68 2.63 3.05 -11.46
CA SER A 68 1.92 1.86 -11.95
C SER A 68 0.57 2.22 -12.58
N GLU A 69 -0.19 3.10 -11.95
CA GLU A 69 -1.47 3.58 -12.49
C GLU A 69 -1.26 4.35 -13.81
N TRP A 70 -0.30 5.28 -13.83
CA TRP A 70 0.06 5.99 -15.06
C TRP A 70 0.46 5.01 -16.19
N LEU A 71 1.33 4.05 -15.90
CA LEU A 71 1.78 3.07 -16.87
C LEU A 71 0.62 2.23 -17.44
N ASN A 72 -0.28 1.79 -16.58
CA ASN A 72 -1.35 0.89 -16.98
C ASN A 72 -2.57 1.61 -17.58
N VAL A 73 -2.87 2.82 -17.16
CA VAL A 73 -3.99 3.60 -17.68
C VAL A 73 -3.61 4.32 -18.98
N GLU A 74 -2.48 5.05 -18.96
CA GLU A 74 -2.09 5.91 -20.09
C GLU A 74 -1.30 5.16 -21.17
N ILE A 75 -0.33 4.34 -20.78
CA ILE A 75 0.59 3.70 -21.73
C ILE A 75 0.05 2.36 -22.20
N ARG A 76 -0.19 1.43 -21.27
CA ARG A 76 -0.62 0.06 -21.62
C ARG A 76 -2.11 -0.03 -21.92
N ARG A 77 -2.90 0.90 -21.39
CA ARG A 77 -4.38 0.89 -21.49
C ARG A 77 -4.99 -0.45 -21.05
N SER A 78 -4.38 -1.06 -20.04
CA SER A 78 -4.81 -2.35 -19.50
C SER A 78 -6.15 -2.27 -18.77
N TRP A 79 -6.47 -1.11 -18.20
CA TRP A 79 -7.76 -0.79 -17.61
C TRP A 79 -8.07 0.70 -17.74
N SER A 80 -9.33 1.02 -17.54
CA SER A 80 -9.81 2.41 -17.52
C SER A 80 -10.66 2.67 -16.30
N TYR A 81 -10.62 3.90 -15.83
CA TYR A 81 -11.46 4.35 -14.73
C TYR A 81 -12.91 4.49 -15.18
N ALA A 82 -13.84 4.13 -14.31
CA ALA A 82 -15.24 4.49 -14.50
C ALA A 82 -15.44 6.01 -14.29
N ALA A 83 -16.48 6.58 -14.88
CA ALA A 83 -16.78 8.01 -14.72
C ALA A 83 -17.00 8.44 -13.25
N SER A 84 -17.27 7.49 -12.36
CA SER A 84 -17.43 7.72 -10.92
C SER A 84 -16.12 7.70 -10.13
N MET A 85 -14.97 7.39 -10.77
CA MET A 85 -13.67 7.36 -10.10
C MET A 85 -13.14 8.78 -9.92
N PRO A 86 -12.94 9.25 -8.68
CA PRO A 86 -12.24 10.49 -8.46
C PRO A 86 -10.76 10.33 -8.85
N VAL A 87 -10.26 11.25 -9.65
CA VAL A 87 -8.87 11.27 -10.13
C VAL A 87 -8.15 12.45 -9.48
N VAL A 88 -6.92 12.22 -9.05
CA VAL A 88 -6.08 13.28 -8.48
C VAL A 88 -5.65 14.22 -9.61
N PRO A 89 -5.99 15.53 -9.51
CA PRO A 89 -5.55 16.52 -10.49
C PRO A 89 -4.04 16.49 -10.66
N PHE A 90 -3.54 16.70 -11.88
CA PHE A 90 -2.13 16.70 -12.29
C PHE A 90 -1.43 15.32 -12.31
N LEU A 91 -1.86 14.35 -11.48
CA LEU A 91 -1.26 13.01 -11.47
C LEU A 91 -1.98 12.03 -12.40
N GLY A 92 -3.25 12.29 -12.75
CA GLY A 92 -4.05 11.36 -13.55
C GLY A 92 -4.37 10.03 -12.84
N THR A 93 -3.92 9.86 -11.60
CA THR A 93 -4.05 8.62 -10.82
C THR A 93 -5.38 8.60 -10.08
N GLY A 94 -6.06 7.46 -10.08
CA GLY A 94 -7.26 7.28 -9.28
C GLY A 94 -7.00 7.49 -7.79
N LEU A 95 -7.89 8.24 -7.13
CA LEU A 95 -7.74 8.53 -5.69
C LEU A 95 -7.81 7.26 -4.83
N THR A 96 -8.61 6.28 -5.24
CA THR A 96 -8.83 5.05 -4.47
C THR A 96 -7.56 4.20 -4.32
N PRO A 97 -6.80 3.84 -5.37
CA PRO A 97 -5.55 3.10 -5.20
C PRO A 97 -4.53 3.87 -4.37
N LEU A 98 -4.49 5.19 -4.49
CA LEU A 98 -3.58 6.02 -3.69
C LEU A 98 -3.97 6.00 -2.19
N LEU A 99 -5.26 6.17 -1.88
CA LEU A 99 -5.76 6.07 -0.50
C LEU A 99 -5.55 4.67 0.08
N HIS A 100 -5.70 3.62 -0.73
CA HIS A 100 -5.43 2.25 -0.31
C HIS A 100 -4.00 2.11 0.25
N TRP A 101 -3.01 2.64 -0.46
CA TRP A 101 -1.61 2.63 -0.04
C TRP A 101 -1.31 3.47 1.20
N LEU A 102 -2.10 4.49 1.48
CA LEU A 102 -1.97 5.28 2.71
C LEU A 102 -2.66 4.59 3.90
N MET A 103 -3.87 4.05 3.68
CA MET A 103 -4.72 3.54 4.76
C MET A 103 -4.35 2.12 5.18
N VAL A 104 -4.13 1.21 4.23
CA VAL A 104 -3.95 -0.22 4.56
C VAL A 104 -2.65 -0.48 5.34
N PRO A 105 -1.48 0.00 4.88
CA PRO A 105 -0.26 -0.12 5.68
C PRO A 105 -0.35 0.64 7.01
N GLY A 106 -0.98 1.82 7.01
CA GLY A 106 -1.20 2.62 8.22
C GLY A 106 -1.98 1.86 9.29
N LEU A 107 -3.12 1.28 8.91
CA LEU A 107 -3.95 0.48 9.80
C LEU A 107 -3.23 -0.79 10.29
N ALA A 108 -2.56 -1.52 9.36
CA ALA A 108 -1.82 -2.72 9.72
C ALA A 108 -0.77 -2.45 10.80
N LEU A 109 -0.01 -1.38 10.65
CA LEU A 109 1.03 -1.02 11.61
C LEU A 109 0.47 -0.43 12.91
N ALA A 110 -0.62 0.30 12.85
CA ALA A 110 -1.32 0.74 14.07
C ALA A 110 -1.77 -0.46 14.91
N VAL A 111 -2.33 -1.49 14.26
CA VAL A 111 -2.75 -2.73 14.94
C VAL A 111 -1.55 -3.50 15.50
N ILE A 112 -0.48 -3.67 14.73
CA ILE A 112 0.74 -4.35 15.17
C ILE A 112 1.37 -3.59 16.36
N GLY A 113 1.52 -2.28 16.24
CA GLY A 113 2.08 -1.44 17.30
C GLY A 113 1.22 -1.43 18.58
N TYR A 114 -0.11 -1.47 18.44
CA TYR A 114 -1.02 -1.61 19.59
C TYR A 114 -0.84 -2.96 20.28
N ARG A 115 -0.82 -4.07 19.52
CA ARG A 115 -0.64 -5.43 20.06
C ARG A 115 0.71 -5.59 20.74
N TYR A 116 1.78 -5.07 20.14
CA TYR A 116 3.12 -5.10 20.73
C TYR A 116 3.17 -4.36 22.06
N ARG A 117 2.65 -3.14 22.11
CA ARG A 117 2.59 -2.35 23.35
C ARG A 117 1.76 -3.01 24.44
N ARG A 118 0.65 -3.65 24.07
CA ARG A 118 -0.19 -4.40 25.01
C ARG A 118 0.54 -5.61 25.57
N ALA A 119 1.18 -6.42 24.72
CA ALA A 119 1.96 -7.58 25.16
C ALA A 119 3.09 -7.18 26.12
N HIS A 120 3.83 -6.13 25.78
CA HIS A 120 4.92 -5.61 26.63
C HIS A 120 4.43 -5.14 28.00
N ARG A 121 3.30 -4.46 28.07
CA ARG A 121 2.69 -4.04 29.34
C ARG A 121 2.26 -5.23 30.21
N LEU A 122 1.76 -6.31 29.62
CA LEU A 122 1.34 -7.50 30.37
C LEU A 122 2.55 -8.23 30.95
N MET A 123 3.65 -8.33 30.21
CA MET A 123 4.89 -8.95 30.70
C MET A 123 5.49 -8.19 31.87
N HIS A 124 5.41 -6.85 31.88
CA HIS A 124 5.93 -6.04 32.98
C HIS A 124 4.99 -5.96 34.22
N ARG A 125 3.72 -6.31 34.07
CA ARG A 125 2.76 -6.37 35.20
C ARG A 125 2.75 -7.72 35.92
N GLY A 126 3.31 -8.78 35.31
CA GLY A 126 3.39 -10.14 35.91
C GLY A 126 4.72 -10.45 36.58
N GLY A 127 5.52 -9.44 36.95
CA GLY A 127 6.73 -9.63 37.75
C GLY A 127 6.37 -10.19 39.16
N PRO A 128 7.18 -11.14 39.70
CA PRO A 128 6.88 -11.79 40.99
C PRO A 128 6.82 -10.76 42.11
N THR A 129 5.74 -10.83 42.90
CA THR A 129 5.64 -10.23 44.23
C THR A 129 6.53 -10.97 45.22
#